data_e206dbde1ff898c4247746d4e1e552b0
#
_entry.id   e206dbde1ff898c4247746d4e1e552b0
#
_cell.length_a   1.000
_cell.length_b   1.000
_cell.length_c   1.000
_cell.angle_alpha   90.00
_cell.angle_beta   90.00
_cell.angle_gamma   90.00
#
_symmetry.space_group_name_H-M   'P 1'
#
loop_
_entity.id
_entity.type
_entity.pdbx_description
1 polymer ?
#
loop_
_entity_poly.entity_id
_entity_poly.type
_entity_poly.pdbx_seq_one_letter_code
_entity_poly.pdbx_strand_id
1 'polypeptide(L)'
;MKRFFIAVVIILNCSFTSANAAVMKNTKPLIELTYSKSDQVSSVALTPVSIIISGTTESPSSAWINGALAGSSDGFIASYSSLGAPLWNIRLGNTANEIATSLAIDLDGSIWVAGASSALLTPNPTTPPVKALNPDNVILDPSVPISTPLNRIKIWQISSTGNLLNTFEYVGENIIYPKKILVTETNLIVLGNIYDKSSVGAFYISASKTGLFTPIIKYGSKSTQINSAISNKDGSITAVGSSGELLLKVKPLSKVDAVTLKISSSGVLQQVARATLKSTTRSWGSIGAGLLQGGRVNYSNKTEAAITKFSALGKPVWNVRYLAKSSALVASGNTSWATYTSSGVIKGVPAWKPKSPTPVLIEFGKKGEVISSHTLTSPAVALAVNNEIGTVVITDSGVAFGLVVVNQ
;
A
#
# COMPACT_ATOMS: atom_id res chain seq x y z
N MET A 1 -7.16 -33.48 -74.12
CA MET A 1 -7.82 -33.15 -72.84
C MET A 1 -7.00 -32.11 -72.10
N LYS A 2 -7.41 -30.83 -72.12
CA LYS A 2 -6.73 -29.71 -71.42
C LYS A 2 -7.39 -29.57 -70.05
N ARG A 3 -6.63 -29.76 -68.96
CA ARG A 3 -7.06 -29.54 -67.56
C ARG A 3 -6.93 -28.07 -67.22
N PHE A 4 -8.04 -27.37 -66.95
CA PHE A 4 -8.07 -26.04 -66.41
C PHE A 4 -7.89 -26.14 -64.88
N PHE A 5 -6.84 -25.54 -64.33
CA PHE A 5 -6.68 -25.31 -62.92
C PHE A 5 -7.33 -23.96 -62.57
N ILE A 6 -8.41 -23.97 -61.77
CA ILE A 6 -8.97 -22.77 -61.19
C ILE A 6 -8.26 -22.52 -59.87
N ALA A 7 -7.47 -21.48 -59.80
CA ALA A 7 -6.87 -21.00 -58.55
C ALA A 7 -7.90 -20.12 -57.80
N VAL A 8 -8.45 -20.62 -56.71
CA VAL A 8 -9.31 -19.85 -55.80
C VAL A 8 -8.38 -19.02 -54.89
N VAL A 9 -8.31 -17.72 -55.13
CA VAL A 9 -7.62 -16.77 -54.23
C VAL A 9 -8.58 -16.44 -53.11
N ILE A 10 -8.36 -17.02 -51.93
CA ILE A 10 -9.04 -16.61 -50.69
C ILE A 10 -8.38 -15.37 -50.19
N ILE A 11 -8.99 -14.21 -50.42
CA ILE A 11 -8.58 -12.94 -49.76
C ILE A 11 -9.09 -12.98 -48.32
N LEU A 12 -8.22 -13.33 -47.39
CA LEU A 12 -8.47 -13.11 -45.96
C LEU A 12 -8.50 -11.61 -45.69
N ASN A 13 -9.68 -11.02 -45.62
CA ASN A 13 -9.88 -9.71 -45.05
C ASN A 13 -9.58 -9.80 -43.55
N CYS A 14 -8.31 -9.63 -43.16
CA CYS A 14 -7.93 -9.30 -41.79
C CYS A 14 -8.43 -7.88 -41.54
N SER A 15 -9.65 -7.75 -41.02
CA SER A 15 -10.08 -6.50 -40.38
C SER A 15 -9.19 -6.27 -39.16
N PHE A 16 -8.09 -5.53 -39.35
CA PHE A 16 -7.38 -4.92 -38.25
C PHE A 16 -8.36 -3.91 -37.64
N THR A 17 -9.06 -4.29 -36.57
CA THR A 17 -9.64 -3.32 -35.67
C THR A 17 -8.44 -2.57 -35.10
N SER A 18 -8.17 -1.36 -35.62
CA SER A 18 -7.25 -0.44 -35.02
C SER A 18 -7.74 -0.18 -33.61
N ALA A 19 -7.13 -0.81 -32.61
CA ALA A 19 -7.35 -0.43 -31.24
C ALA A 19 -6.99 1.04 -31.17
N ASN A 20 -7.98 1.90 -30.90
CA ASN A 20 -7.74 3.33 -30.75
C ASN A 20 -6.66 3.50 -29.67
N ALA A 21 -5.51 4.07 -30.07
CA ALA A 21 -4.43 4.31 -29.16
C ALA A 21 -4.90 5.25 -28.04
N ALA A 22 -4.64 4.89 -26.79
CA ALA A 22 -5.04 5.72 -25.65
C ALA A 22 -4.32 7.07 -25.73
N VAL A 23 -5.07 8.14 -25.44
CA VAL A 23 -4.56 9.50 -25.36
C VAL A 23 -4.36 9.86 -23.90
N MET A 24 -3.19 10.43 -23.58
CA MET A 24 -2.90 10.91 -22.23
C MET A 24 -3.78 12.11 -21.89
N LYS A 25 -4.60 11.98 -20.85
CA LYS A 25 -5.46 13.04 -20.32
C LYS A 25 -4.75 13.70 -19.13
N ASN A 26 -4.95 14.99 -18.94
CA ASN A 26 -4.48 15.69 -17.73
C ASN A 26 -5.59 15.67 -16.68
N THR A 27 -5.31 15.09 -15.51
CA THR A 27 -6.29 14.97 -14.43
C THR A 27 -5.82 15.73 -13.21
N LYS A 28 -6.65 16.65 -12.75
CA LYS A 28 -6.41 17.45 -11.55
C LYS A 28 -7.08 16.80 -10.33
N PRO A 29 -6.56 17.06 -9.12
CA PRO A 29 -7.25 16.67 -7.88
C PRO A 29 -8.63 17.33 -7.80
N LEU A 30 -9.58 16.60 -7.24
CA LEU A 30 -10.90 17.10 -6.86
C LEU A 30 -10.79 18.08 -5.69
N ILE A 31 -9.94 17.75 -4.72
CA ILE A 31 -9.54 18.61 -3.62
C ILE A 31 -8.04 18.49 -3.36
N GLU A 32 -7.46 19.58 -2.83
CA GLU A 32 -6.10 19.59 -2.30
C GLU A 32 -6.15 20.01 -0.82
N LEU A 33 -5.49 19.22 0.03
CA LEU A 33 -5.40 19.40 1.47
C LEU A 33 -3.97 19.77 1.82
N THR A 34 -3.73 21.06 2.07
CA THR A 34 -2.42 21.54 2.49
C THR A 34 -2.08 20.97 3.88
N TYR A 35 -0.86 20.49 4.04
CA TYR A 35 -0.41 19.88 5.28
C TYR A 35 0.99 20.38 5.69
N SER A 36 1.38 20.11 6.91
CA SER A 36 2.75 20.33 7.35
C SER A 36 3.64 19.17 6.91
N LYS A 37 4.93 19.43 6.81
CA LYS A 37 5.97 18.57 6.21
C LYS A 37 6.03 17.12 6.71
N SER A 38 5.41 16.81 7.85
CA SER A 38 5.47 15.50 8.50
C SER A 38 4.17 14.68 8.40
N ASP A 39 3.12 15.25 7.79
CA ASP A 39 1.88 14.52 7.60
C ASP A 39 2.00 13.55 6.41
N GLN A 40 1.45 12.35 6.53
CA GLN A 40 1.51 11.31 5.49
C GLN A 40 0.19 10.55 5.39
N VAL A 41 -0.35 10.41 4.18
CA VAL A 41 -1.44 9.46 3.91
C VAL A 41 -0.85 8.10 3.55
N SER A 42 -1.30 7.06 4.24
CA SER A 42 -0.79 5.70 4.08
C SER A 42 -1.76 4.76 3.38
N SER A 43 -3.06 5.03 3.46
CA SER A 43 -4.08 4.10 2.96
C SER A 43 -5.35 4.81 2.54
N VAL A 44 -6.06 4.21 1.58
CA VAL A 44 -7.39 4.63 1.12
C VAL A 44 -8.29 3.40 0.98
N ALA A 45 -9.57 3.54 1.37
CA ALA A 45 -10.63 2.58 1.09
C ALA A 45 -11.91 3.31 0.68
N LEU A 46 -12.79 2.59 -0.01
CA LEU A 46 -14.01 3.15 -0.58
C LEU A 46 -15.22 2.39 -0.05
N THR A 47 -16.20 3.12 0.45
CA THR A 47 -17.58 2.64 0.57
C THR A 47 -18.34 2.97 -0.73
N PRO A 48 -19.60 2.58 -0.88
CA PRO A 48 -20.40 3.04 -2.02
C PRO A 48 -20.57 4.57 -2.10
N VAL A 49 -20.43 5.29 -1.01
CA VAL A 49 -20.77 6.72 -0.90
C VAL A 49 -19.63 7.60 -0.36
N SER A 50 -18.56 7.01 0.15
CA SER A 50 -17.46 7.78 0.76
C SER A 50 -16.07 7.24 0.46
N ILE A 51 -15.11 8.16 0.49
CA ILE A 51 -13.69 7.92 0.35
C ILE A 51 -13.06 8.09 1.73
N ILE A 52 -12.43 7.06 2.25
CA ILE A 52 -11.84 7.05 3.58
C ILE A 52 -10.33 6.94 3.45
N ILE A 53 -9.61 7.86 4.09
CA ILE A 53 -8.14 7.87 4.11
C ILE A 53 -7.64 7.73 5.54
N SER A 54 -6.48 7.11 5.72
CA SER A 54 -5.77 7.08 7.00
C SER A 54 -4.30 7.39 6.80
N GLY A 55 -3.67 7.85 7.86
CA GLY A 55 -2.25 8.23 7.81
C GLY A 55 -1.73 8.67 9.15
N THR A 56 -0.63 9.39 9.13
CA THR A 56 0.10 9.86 10.31
C THR A 56 0.28 11.36 10.23
N THR A 57 0.16 12.06 11.36
CA THR A 57 0.39 13.49 11.49
C THR A 57 1.31 13.77 12.67
N GLU A 58 2.26 14.67 12.48
CA GLU A 58 3.09 15.27 13.54
C GLU A 58 2.74 16.75 13.75
N SER A 59 1.69 17.23 13.06
CA SER A 59 1.23 18.60 13.16
C SER A 59 0.45 18.83 14.45
N PRO A 60 0.84 19.79 15.30
CA PRO A 60 0.11 20.12 16.53
C PRO A 60 -1.36 20.49 16.25
N SER A 61 -1.60 21.17 15.12
CA SER A 61 -2.93 21.49 14.61
C SER A 61 -2.94 21.33 13.09
N SER A 62 -4.08 20.91 12.54
CA SER A 62 -4.28 20.79 11.10
C SER A 62 -5.64 21.36 10.74
N ALA A 63 -5.72 22.03 9.60
CA ALA A 63 -6.98 22.59 9.09
C ALA A 63 -8.00 21.50 8.72
N TRP A 64 -7.57 20.27 8.55
CA TRP A 64 -8.39 19.16 8.06
C TRP A 64 -8.38 17.91 8.94
N ILE A 65 -7.67 17.94 10.10
CA ILE A 65 -7.69 16.88 11.13
C ILE A 65 -8.06 17.52 12.46
N ASN A 66 -9.18 17.12 13.03
CA ASN A 66 -9.66 17.61 14.32
C ASN A 66 -8.84 17.06 15.49
N GLY A 67 -8.72 17.83 16.55
CA GLY A 67 -8.02 17.47 17.78
C GLY A 67 -6.56 17.93 17.81
N ALA A 68 -6.02 18.08 19.01
CA ALA A 68 -4.62 18.38 19.25
C ALA A 68 -3.75 17.13 19.15
N LEU A 69 -2.49 17.33 18.77
CA LEU A 69 -1.48 16.26 18.81
C LEU A 69 -1.25 15.84 20.26
N ALA A 70 -1.33 14.54 20.53
CA ALA A 70 -1.21 14.02 21.90
C ALA A 70 0.21 13.50 22.20
N GLY A 71 0.86 12.85 21.21
CA GLY A 71 2.27 12.43 21.27
C GLY A 71 3.17 13.33 20.40
N SER A 72 4.27 12.78 19.87
CA SER A 72 5.05 13.43 18.81
C SER A 72 4.49 13.12 17.42
N SER A 73 3.76 12.02 17.29
CA SER A 73 3.00 11.65 16.09
C SER A 73 1.71 10.93 16.48
N ASP A 74 0.63 11.22 15.78
CA ASP A 74 -0.66 10.55 15.93
C ASP A 74 -1.07 9.93 14.59
N GLY A 75 -1.77 8.78 14.65
CA GLY A 75 -2.56 8.31 13.54
C GLY A 75 -3.73 9.26 13.27
N PHE A 76 -4.26 9.24 12.06
CA PHE A 76 -5.52 9.90 11.72
C PHE A 76 -6.33 9.06 10.75
N ILE A 77 -7.63 9.37 10.70
CA ILE A 77 -8.56 8.89 9.69
C ILE A 77 -9.50 10.03 9.32
N ALA A 78 -9.84 10.13 8.04
CA ALA A 78 -10.76 11.13 7.52
C ALA A 78 -11.65 10.52 6.43
N SER A 79 -12.88 11.00 6.34
CA SER A 79 -13.87 10.58 5.36
C SER A 79 -14.34 11.76 4.54
N TYR A 80 -14.45 11.53 3.23
CA TYR A 80 -14.92 12.48 2.24
C TYR A 80 -16.04 11.86 1.41
N SER A 81 -16.96 12.68 0.92
CA SER A 81 -17.92 12.24 -0.09
C SER A 81 -17.22 11.93 -1.42
N SER A 82 -17.91 11.28 -2.35
CA SER A 82 -17.42 11.05 -3.72
C SER A 82 -17.13 12.35 -4.48
N LEU A 83 -17.68 13.49 -4.03
CA LEU A 83 -17.45 14.83 -4.56
C LEU A 83 -16.37 15.61 -3.79
N GLY A 84 -15.68 14.98 -2.85
CA GLY A 84 -14.58 15.59 -2.09
C GLY A 84 -15.03 16.45 -0.89
N ALA A 85 -16.31 16.56 -0.58
CA ALA A 85 -16.76 17.27 0.61
C ALA A 85 -16.34 16.48 1.88
N PRO A 86 -15.73 17.13 2.91
CA PRO A 86 -15.38 16.47 4.14
C PRO A 86 -16.65 16.04 4.90
N LEU A 87 -16.66 14.80 5.38
CA LEU A 87 -17.78 14.25 6.17
C LEU A 87 -17.41 14.23 7.65
N TRP A 88 -16.28 13.67 8.00
CA TRP A 88 -15.74 13.63 9.36
C TRP A 88 -14.26 13.31 9.34
N ASN A 89 -13.56 13.62 10.42
CA ASN A 89 -12.18 13.21 10.66
C ASN A 89 -11.90 13.11 12.16
N ILE A 90 -10.94 12.25 12.55
CA ILE A 90 -10.48 12.09 13.92
C ILE A 90 -8.98 11.79 13.97
N ARG A 91 -8.34 12.21 15.07
CA ARG A 91 -7.01 11.73 15.46
C ARG A 91 -7.12 10.40 16.19
N LEU A 92 -6.14 9.56 15.96
CA LEU A 92 -6.01 8.23 16.54
C LEU A 92 -4.70 8.19 17.33
N GLY A 93 -4.67 8.85 18.50
CA GLY A 93 -3.45 8.97 19.28
C GLY A 93 -3.71 9.11 20.77
N ASN A 94 -2.64 8.94 21.53
CA ASN A 94 -2.54 9.22 22.95
C ASN A 94 -1.15 9.84 23.24
N THR A 95 -0.64 9.81 24.46
CA THR A 95 0.70 10.38 24.79
C THR A 95 1.87 9.55 24.25
N ALA A 96 1.65 8.40 23.61
CA ALA A 96 2.68 7.70 22.86
C ALA A 96 2.85 8.28 21.44
N ASN A 97 3.77 7.73 20.67
CA ASN A 97 3.86 8.02 19.24
C ASN A 97 3.09 6.94 18.48
N GLU A 98 2.14 7.35 17.67
CA GLU A 98 1.33 6.46 16.86
C GLU A 98 1.46 6.77 15.37
N ILE A 99 1.39 5.70 14.57
CA ILE A 99 1.26 5.78 13.12
C ILE A 99 0.10 4.91 12.66
N ALA A 100 -0.71 5.38 11.72
CA ALA A 100 -1.73 4.58 11.05
C ALA A 100 -1.24 4.22 9.64
N THR A 101 -1.22 2.93 9.30
CA THR A 101 -0.55 2.42 8.11
C THR A 101 -1.48 1.75 7.11
N SER A 102 -2.62 1.23 7.56
CA SER A 102 -3.58 0.52 6.72
C SER A 102 -4.97 0.60 7.30
N LEU A 103 -5.97 0.62 6.43
CA LEU A 103 -7.37 0.55 6.82
C LEU A 103 -8.13 -0.50 5.99
N ALA A 104 -9.23 -0.99 6.56
CA ALA A 104 -10.20 -1.86 5.90
C ALA A 104 -11.61 -1.57 6.41
N ILE A 105 -12.61 -1.83 5.57
CA ILE A 105 -14.03 -1.64 5.90
C ILE A 105 -14.64 -3.01 6.11
N ASP A 106 -15.41 -3.15 7.19
CA ASP A 106 -16.15 -4.36 7.52
C ASP A 106 -17.52 -4.38 6.82
N LEU A 107 -18.17 -5.53 6.81
CA LEU A 107 -19.48 -5.72 6.19
C LEU A 107 -20.58 -4.91 6.92
N ASP A 108 -20.44 -4.66 8.22
CA ASP A 108 -21.35 -3.81 9.02
C ASP A 108 -21.10 -2.30 8.84
N GLY A 109 -20.13 -1.93 7.99
CA GLY A 109 -19.73 -0.54 7.74
C GLY A 109 -18.75 0.02 8.77
N SER A 110 -18.35 -0.73 9.79
CA SER A 110 -17.28 -0.30 10.71
C SER A 110 -15.94 -0.29 9.97
N ILE A 111 -15.06 0.59 10.41
CA ILE A 111 -13.75 0.81 9.78
C ILE A 111 -12.67 0.37 10.77
N TRP A 112 -11.77 -0.47 10.29
CA TRP A 112 -10.64 -0.97 11.05
C TRP A 112 -9.35 -0.36 10.53
N VAL A 113 -8.59 0.28 11.43
CA VAL A 113 -7.29 0.87 11.11
C VAL A 113 -6.21 0.12 11.87
N ALA A 114 -5.18 -0.31 11.17
CA ALA A 114 -3.98 -0.86 11.79
C ALA A 114 -2.84 0.14 11.71
N GLY A 115 -2.03 0.13 12.77
CA GLY A 115 -0.84 0.97 12.86
C GLY A 115 0.13 0.41 13.88
N ALA A 116 1.11 1.23 14.23
CA ALA A 116 2.06 0.92 15.28
C ALA A 116 2.11 2.06 16.31
N SER A 117 2.47 1.72 17.54
CA SER A 117 2.75 2.72 18.56
C SER A 117 4.03 2.40 19.34
N SER A 118 4.58 3.44 19.95
CA SER A 118 5.60 3.31 20.99
C SER A 118 4.95 2.95 22.34
N ALA A 119 5.77 2.60 23.34
CA ALA A 119 5.29 2.56 24.71
C ALA A 119 4.83 3.95 25.15
N LEU A 120 3.83 3.99 26.02
CA LEU A 120 3.50 5.24 26.72
C LEU A 120 4.73 5.72 27.47
N LEU A 121 5.05 6.99 27.31
CA LEU A 121 6.02 7.64 28.18
C LEU A 121 5.33 7.77 29.53
N THR A 122 5.55 6.82 30.45
CA THR A 122 5.25 7.06 31.85
C THR A 122 6.13 8.21 32.29
N PRO A 123 5.56 9.29 32.87
CA PRO A 123 6.40 10.26 33.55
C PRO A 123 7.28 9.46 34.51
N ASN A 124 8.58 9.62 34.36
CA ASN A 124 9.52 9.00 35.30
C ASN A 124 9.01 9.36 36.70
N PRO A 125 8.69 8.40 37.60
CA PRO A 125 8.36 8.76 38.96
C PRO A 125 9.50 9.64 39.41
N THR A 126 9.19 10.80 39.95
CA THR A 126 10.14 11.78 40.42
C THR A 126 10.98 11.18 41.55
N THR A 127 11.83 10.25 41.21
CA THR A 127 13.01 9.95 42.01
C THR A 127 13.84 11.20 41.90
N PRO A 128 14.11 11.91 43.02
CA PRO A 128 14.98 13.08 42.97
C PRO A 128 16.25 12.63 42.26
N PRO A 129 16.76 13.40 41.30
CA PRO A 129 17.95 13.00 40.59
C PRO A 129 19.02 12.73 41.66
N VAL A 130 19.53 11.50 41.69
CA VAL A 130 20.74 11.21 42.42
C VAL A 130 21.70 12.31 41.98
N LYS A 131 22.19 13.12 42.93
CA LYS A 131 23.05 14.25 42.64
C LYS A 131 24.25 13.67 41.91
N ALA A 132 24.15 13.58 40.58
CA ALA A 132 25.26 13.15 39.77
C ALA A 132 26.36 14.19 39.99
N LEU A 133 27.51 13.78 40.47
CA LEU A 133 28.72 14.61 40.45
C LEU A 133 28.94 14.94 38.96
N ASN A 134 28.64 16.18 38.61
CA ASN A 134 28.93 16.75 37.31
C ASN A 134 30.06 17.75 37.44
N PRO A 135 31.30 17.29 37.54
CA PRO A 135 32.46 18.15 37.81
C PRO A 135 32.71 19.15 36.67
N ASP A 136 32.21 18.86 35.47
CA ASP A 136 32.46 19.66 34.28
C ASP A 136 31.30 20.63 33.94
N ASN A 137 30.31 20.76 34.83
CA ASN A 137 29.11 21.60 34.62
C ASN A 137 28.44 21.43 33.23
N VAL A 138 28.51 20.25 32.64
CA VAL A 138 27.80 19.93 31.40
C VAL A 138 26.29 19.97 31.67
N ILE A 139 25.61 20.91 31.07
CA ILE A 139 24.15 20.98 31.13
C ILE A 139 23.62 19.77 30.36
N LEU A 140 23.27 18.70 31.08
CA LEU A 140 22.47 17.63 30.51
C LEU A 140 21.07 18.20 30.37
N ASP A 141 20.68 18.48 29.13
CA ASP A 141 19.28 18.86 28.81
C ASP A 141 18.39 17.66 29.14
N PRO A 142 17.57 17.72 30.21
CA PRO A 142 16.71 16.61 30.59
C PRO A 142 15.52 16.41 29.63
N SER A 143 15.43 17.25 28.61
CA SER A 143 14.26 17.33 27.74
C SER A 143 14.38 16.60 26.38
N VAL A 144 15.45 15.84 26.14
CA VAL A 144 15.46 14.97 24.95
C VAL A 144 14.58 13.76 25.27
N PRO A 145 13.36 13.67 24.71
CA PRO A 145 12.52 12.49 24.89
C PRO A 145 13.29 11.29 24.37
N ILE A 146 13.49 10.28 25.20
CA ILE A 146 14.00 9.00 24.73
C ILE A 146 12.97 8.49 23.71
N SER A 147 13.36 8.51 22.43
CA SER A 147 12.51 7.97 21.36
C SER A 147 12.29 6.48 21.63
N THR A 148 11.10 6.13 22.09
CA THR A 148 10.73 4.72 22.30
C THR A 148 10.41 4.10 20.94
N PRO A 149 10.90 2.87 20.66
CA PRO A 149 10.65 2.22 19.39
C PRO A 149 9.17 1.91 19.20
N LEU A 150 8.68 1.97 17.96
CA LEU A 150 7.34 1.51 17.56
C LEU A 150 7.27 -0.01 17.63
N ASN A 151 7.13 -0.57 18.84
CA ASN A 151 7.11 -2.01 19.08
C ASN A 151 5.73 -2.59 19.38
N ARG A 152 4.67 -1.82 19.15
CA ARG A 152 3.29 -2.23 19.41
C ARG A 152 2.47 -2.19 18.13
N ILE A 153 1.65 -3.20 17.90
CA ILE A 153 0.59 -3.14 16.90
C ILE A 153 -0.62 -2.48 17.56
N LYS A 154 -1.13 -1.45 16.91
CA LYS A 154 -2.35 -0.75 17.33
C LYS A 154 -3.45 -1.04 16.33
N ILE A 155 -4.65 -1.33 16.81
CA ILE A 155 -5.84 -1.48 15.98
C ILE A 155 -6.93 -0.59 16.56
N TRP A 156 -7.50 0.27 15.72
CA TRP A 156 -8.63 1.13 16.07
C TRP A 156 -9.85 0.68 15.30
N GLN A 157 -10.99 0.60 16.00
CA GLN A 157 -12.31 0.41 15.40
C GLN A 157 -13.05 1.73 15.40
N ILE A 158 -13.51 2.15 14.23
CA ILE A 158 -14.22 3.41 14.01
C ILE A 158 -15.59 3.09 13.41
N SER A 159 -16.65 3.78 13.87
CA SER A 159 -17.96 3.67 13.26
C SER A 159 -17.98 4.30 11.86
N SER A 160 -18.98 3.98 11.05
CA SER A 160 -19.20 4.62 9.73
C SER A 160 -19.42 6.14 9.84
N THR A 161 -19.77 6.66 11.03
CA THR A 161 -19.98 8.08 11.32
C THR A 161 -18.76 8.77 11.94
N GLY A 162 -17.61 8.09 12.06
CA GLY A 162 -16.36 8.68 12.53
C GLY A 162 -16.16 8.64 14.06
N ASN A 163 -16.90 7.85 14.81
CA ASN A 163 -16.70 7.70 16.25
C ASN A 163 -15.70 6.57 16.53
N LEU A 164 -14.69 6.82 17.35
CA LEU A 164 -13.79 5.77 17.85
C LEU A 164 -14.58 4.85 18.80
N LEU A 165 -14.69 3.58 18.45
CA LEU A 165 -15.43 2.58 19.21
C LEU A 165 -14.52 1.80 20.16
N ASN A 166 -13.41 1.29 19.63
CA ASN A 166 -12.48 0.46 20.38
C ASN A 166 -11.04 0.73 19.95
N THR A 167 -10.10 0.43 20.84
CA THR A 167 -8.67 0.42 20.58
C THR A 167 -8.06 -0.83 21.17
N PHE A 168 -7.30 -1.59 20.38
CA PHE A 168 -6.62 -2.81 20.79
C PHE A 168 -5.12 -2.68 20.57
N GLU A 169 -4.34 -3.35 21.40
CA GLU A 169 -2.90 -3.27 21.36
C GLU A 169 -2.26 -4.65 21.57
N TYR A 170 -1.25 -4.95 20.75
CA TYR A 170 -0.35 -6.09 20.94
C TYR A 170 1.07 -5.58 21.16
N VAL A 171 1.70 -5.99 22.24
CA VAL A 171 3.07 -5.58 22.60
C VAL A 171 4.07 -6.59 22.04
N GLY A 172 5.01 -6.12 21.22
CA GLY A 172 6.09 -6.91 20.67
C GLY A 172 7.45 -6.53 21.27
N GLU A 173 8.45 -7.36 21.00
CA GLU A 173 9.83 -7.15 21.47
C GLU A 173 10.64 -6.23 20.55
N ASN A 174 10.32 -6.20 19.26
CA ASN A 174 11.06 -5.51 18.21
C ASN A 174 10.20 -4.42 17.56
N ILE A 175 10.81 -3.57 16.73
CA ILE A 175 10.08 -2.61 15.91
C ILE A 175 9.15 -3.36 14.97
N ILE A 176 7.86 -3.05 15.03
CA ILE A 176 6.80 -3.66 14.24
C ILE A 176 6.18 -2.61 13.33
N TYR A 177 6.05 -2.94 12.04
CA TYR A 177 5.42 -2.06 11.07
C TYR A 177 4.31 -2.80 10.32
N PRO A 178 3.04 -2.66 10.71
CA PRO A 178 1.89 -3.17 9.95
C PRO A 178 1.90 -2.61 8.53
N LYS A 179 1.55 -3.44 7.55
CA LYS A 179 1.45 -3.05 6.13
C LYS A 179 0.05 -3.24 5.59
N LYS A 180 -0.68 -4.20 6.13
CA LYS A 180 -2.04 -4.48 5.68
C LYS A 180 -2.87 -5.05 6.82
N ILE A 181 -4.07 -4.47 6.99
CA ILE A 181 -5.15 -5.09 7.76
C ILE A 181 -6.18 -5.69 6.79
N LEU A 182 -6.63 -6.89 7.10
CA LEU A 182 -7.72 -7.58 6.42
C LEU A 182 -8.80 -7.89 7.45
N VAL A 183 -10.05 -7.72 7.06
CA VAL A 183 -11.20 -8.02 7.90
C VAL A 183 -11.86 -9.27 7.33
N THR A 184 -12.11 -10.25 8.21
CA THR A 184 -12.91 -11.44 7.92
C THR A 184 -14.22 -11.36 8.70
N GLU A 185 -15.07 -12.33 8.55
CA GLU A 185 -16.33 -12.40 9.29
C GLU A 185 -16.11 -12.32 10.82
N THR A 186 -15.12 -13.03 11.33
CA THR A 186 -14.87 -13.18 12.77
C THR A 186 -13.60 -12.52 13.28
N ASN A 187 -12.60 -12.30 12.42
CA ASN A 187 -11.27 -11.90 12.83
C ASN A 187 -10.73 -10.72 12.00
N LEU A 188 -9.75 -10.07 12.59
CA LEU A 188 -8.86 -9.12 11.97
C LEU A 188 -7.53 -9.81 11.73
N ILE A 189 -6.91 -9.60 10.57
CA ILE A 189 -5.60 -10.15 10.24
C ILE A 189 -4.68 -8.98 9.90
N VAL A 190 -3.56 -8.88 10.58
CA VAL A 190 -2.54 -7.87 10.31
C VAL A 190 -1.28 -8.55 9.79
N LEU A 191 -0.81 -8.09 8.64
CA LEU A 191 0.45 -8.48 8.05
C LEU A 191 1.39 -7.28 7.98
N GLY A 192 2.68 -7.53 8.10
CA GLY A 192 3.67 -6.46 8.04
C GLY A 192 5.08 -6.97 8.25
N ASN A 193 5.94 -6.10 8.76
CA ASN A 193 7.36 -6.36 8.91
C ASN A 193 7.84 -6.11 10.34
N ILE A 194 8.75 -6.97 10.80
CA ILE A 194 9.45 -6.84 12.07
C ILE A 194 10.90 -6.52 11.73
N TYR A 195 11.43 -5.49 12.36
CA TYR A 195 12.80 -5.03 12.17
C TYR A 195 13.62 -5.34 13.42
N ASP A 196 14.75 -6.01 13.21
CA ASP A 196 15.73 -6.27 14.24
C ASP A 196 17.11 -5.85 13.73
N LYS A 197 17.67 -4.76 14.28
CA LYS A 197 18.96 -4.17 13.87
C LYS A 197 19.07 -4.01 12.34
N SER A 198 19.76 -4.94 11.68
CA SER A 198 20.00 -4.94 10.23
C SER A 198 19.14 -5.95 9.47
N SER A 199 18.25 -6.65 10.14
CA SER A 199 17.41 -7.70 9.56
C SER A 199 15.94 -7.30 9.51
N VAL A 200 15.20 -7.90 8.58
CA VAL A 200 13.76 -7.74 8.46
C VAL A 200 13.10 -9.08 8.19
N GLY A 201 12.08 -9.40 8.97
CA GLY A 201 11.20 -10.54 8.77
C GLY A 201 9.77 -10.07 8.54
N ALA A 202 9.01 -10.79 7.70
CA ALA A 202 7.59 -10.57 7.58
C ALA A 202 6.83 -11.24 8.72
N PHE A 203 5.65 -10.72 9.07
CA PHE A 203 4.81 -11.32 10.09
C PHE A 203 3.33 -11.41 9.68
N TYR A 204 2.65 -12.31 10.36
CA TYR A 204 1.21 -12.46 10.42
C TYR A 204 0.78 -12.49 11.88
N ILE A 205 -0.31 -11.82 12.20
CA ILE A 205 -1.01 -11.92 13.48
C ILE A 205 -2.51 -11.82 13.21
N SER A 206 -3.30 -12.59 13.95
CA SER A 206 -4.75 -12.48 13.94
C SER A 206 -5.24 -11.94 15.29
N ALA A 207 -6.34 -11.22 15.26
CA ALA A 207 -7.06 -10.79 16.45
C ALA A 207 -8.56 -11.04 16.25
N SER A 208 -9.27 -11.38 17.33
CA SER A 208 -10.73 -11.31 17.30
C SER A 208 -11.18 -9.86 17.17
N LYS A 209 -12.42 -9.62 16.75
CA LYS A 209 -13.02 -8.27 16.74
C LYS A 209 -13.25 -7.69 18.14
N THR A 210 -12.98 -8.49 19.19
CA THR A 210 -12.98 -8.08 20.61
C THR A 210 -11.58 -7.86 21.18
N GLY A 211 -10.52 -7.92 20.34
CA GLY A 211 -9.15 -7.57 20.71
C GLY A 211 -8.28 -8.71 21.28
N LEU A 212 -8.70 -9.97 21.15
CA LEU A 212 -7.87 -11.11 21.56
C LEU A 212 -6.90 -11.48 20.44
N PHE A 213 -5.60 -11.26 20.65
CA PHE A 213 -4.55 -11.53 19.68
C PHE A 213 -4.03 -12.96 19.78
N THR A 214 -3.71 -13.57 18.63
CA THR A 214 -2.89 -14.76 18.55
C THR A 214 -1.40 -14.40 18.68
N PRO A 215 -0.52 -15.37 18.96
CA PRO A 215 0.92 -15.14 18.82
C PRO A 215 1.31 -14.74 17.40
N ILE A 216 2.36 -13.91 17.27
CA ILE A 216 2.93 -13.53 15.97
C ILE A 216 3.57 -14.75 15.30
N ILE A 217 3.25 -14.95 14.03
CA ILE A 217 3.90 -15.91 13.13
C ILE A 217 4.86 -15.16 12.24
N LYS A 218 6.14 -15.53 12.21
CA LYS A 218 7.18 -14.89 11.40
C LYS A 218 7.46 -15.69 10.12
N TYR A 219 7.66 -14.97 8.99
CA TYR A 219 8.09 -15.54 7.72
C TYR A 219 9.44 -14.93 7.34
N GLY A 220 10.47 -15.76 7.31
CA GLY A 220 11.84 -15.26 7.14
C GLY A 220 12.35 -14.51 8.37
N SER A 221 13.64 -14.18 8.36
CA SER A 221 14.30 -13.54 9.50
C SER A 221 15.42 -12.58 9.12
N LYS A 222 15.74 -12.47 7.82
CA LYS A 222 16.89 -11.68 7.35
C LYS A 222 16.53 -10.61 6.33
N SER A 223 15.66 -10.93 5.37
CA SER A 223 15.40 -10.05 4.21
C SER A 223 14.03 -10.30 3.58
N THR A 224 13.07 -10.82 4.34
CA THR A 224 11.69 -11.03 3.85
C THR A 224 10.80 -9.88 4.30
N GLN A 225 10.10 -9.28 3.34
CA GLN A 225 9.14 -8.19 3.58
C GLN A 225 7.80 -8.52 2.92
N ILE A 226 6.70 -8.17 3.60
CA ILE A 226 5.35 -8.08 3.06
C ILE A 226 5.01 -6.61 2.91
N ASN A 227 4.50 -6.21 1.74
CA ASN A 227 4.10 -4.85 1.44
C ASN A 227 2.58 -4.68 1.28
N SER A 228 1.87 -5.74 0.89
CA SER A 228 0.42 -5.73 0.71
C SER A 228 -0.14 -7.15 0.72
N ALA A 229 -1.45 -7.27 0.92
CA ALA A 229 -2.14 -8.56 0.89
C ALA A 229 -3.63 -8.38 0.53
N ILE A 230 -4.24 -9.48 0.08
CA ILE A 230 -5.69 -9.62 -0.12
C ILE A 230 -6.19 -10.93 0.48
N SER A 231 -7.46 -10.94 0.89
CA SER A 231 -8.17 -12.16 1.24
C SER A 231 -8.67 -12.85 -0.04
N ASN A 232 -8.55 -14.18 -0.08
CA ASN A 232 -9.10 -15.01 -1.15
C ASN A 232 -10.47 -15.54 -0.73
N LYS A 233 -11.27 -15.98 -1.70
CA LYS A 233 -12.60 -16.56 -1.46
C LYS A 233 -12.58 -17.82 -0.61
N ASP A 234 -11.47 -18.56 -0.60
CA ASP A 234 -11.26 -19.78 0.19
C ASP A 234 -10.80 -19.49 1.63
N GLY A 235 -10.81 -18.22 2.06
CA GLY A 235 -10.35 -17.77 3.36
C GLY A 235 -8.82 -17.70 3.49
N SER A 236 -8.07 -18.16 2.49
CA SER A 236 -6.61 -17.97 2.46
C SER A 236 -6.26 -16.53 2.12
N ILE A 237 -5.00 -16.16 2.34
CA ILE A 237 -4.46 -14.83 2.08
C ILE A 237 -3.39 -14.94 1.00
N THR A 238 -3.41 -14.03 0.06
CA THR A 238 -2.29 -13.82 -0.85
C THR A 238 -1.58 -12.53 -0.43
N ALA A 239 -0.36 -12.68 0.08
CA ALA A 239 0.51 -11.56 0.44
C ALA A 239 1.64 -11.41 -0.59
N VAL A 240 2.07 -10.16 -0.81
CA VAL A 240 3.13 -9.83 -1.77
C VAL A 240 4.20 -8.96 -1.13
N GLY A 241 5.43 -9.12 -1.65
CA GLY A 241 6.55 -8.37 -1.11
C GLY A 241 7.86 -8.74 -1.79
N SER A 242 8.92 -8.90 -1.01
CA SER A 242 10.25 -9.28 -1.50
C SER A 242 10.99 -10.17 -0.51
N SER A 243 11.90 -11.01 -1.01
CA SER A 243 12.75 -11.85 -0.16
C SER A 243 14.05 -12.24 -0.85
N GLY A 244 15.16 -12.13 -0.13
CA GLY A 244 16.47 -12.66 -0.51
C GLY A 244 16.85 -13.95 0.22
N GLU A 245 15.93 -14.60 0.92
CA GLU A 245 16.21 -15.81 1.72
C GLU A 245 15.33 -16.99 1.33
N LEU A 246 15.71 -18.18 1.81
CA LEU A 246 14.98 -19.43 1.59
C LEU A 246 13.62 -19.39 2.31
N LEU A 247 12.52 -19.60 1.58
CA LEU A 247 11.16 -19.74 2.12
C LEU A 247 10.53 -21.02 1.59
N LEU A 248 9.97 -21.89 2.46
CA LEU A 248 9.38 -23.20 2.08
C LEU A 248 10.22 -23.99 1.07
N LYS A 249 11.53 -24.09 1.28
CA LYS A 249 12.48 -24.77 0.36
C LYS A 249 12.64 -24.09 -1.01
N VAL A 250 11.99 -22.95 -1.29
CA VAL A 250 12.14 -22.16 -2.51
C VAL A 250 13.26 -21.14 -2.33
N LYS A 251 14.38 -21.36 -3.03
CA LYS A 251 15.57 -20.49 -2.99
C LYS A 251 15.35 -19.22 -3.80
N PRO A 252 15.95 -18.08 -3.42
CA PRO A 252 16.03 -16.91 -4.29
C PRO A 252 16.92 -17.23 -5.50
N LEU A 253 16.60 -16.63 -6.64
CA LEU A 253 17.36 -16.73 -7.89
C LEU A 253 18.17 -15.48 -8.17
N SER A 254 17.87 -14.38 -7.49
CA SER A 254 18.65 -13.14 -7.49
C SER A 254 18.94 -12.70 -6.05
N LYS A 255 19.61 -11.56 -5.87
CA LYS A 255 19.89 -11.01 -4.53
C LYS A 255 18.60 -10.76 -3.73
N VAL A 256 17.54 -10.26 -4.38
CA VAL A 256 16.20 -10.06 -3.83
C VAL A 256 15.18 -10.30 -4.94
N ASP A 257 14.30 -11.26 -4.74
CA ASP A 257 13.18 -11.56 -5.64
C ASP A 257 11.89 -10.97 -5.10
N ALA A 258 10.99 -10.59 -5.99
CA ALA A 258 9.61 -10.35 -5.61
C ALA A 258 8.93 -11.68 -5.24
N VAL A 259 8.23 -11.70 -4.12
CA VAL A 259 7.56 -12.91 -3.62
C VAL A 259 6.05 -12.72 -3.55
N THR A 260 5.36 -13.82 -3.85
CA THR A 260 3.93 -14.00 -3.58
C THR A 260 3.78 -15.17 -2.63
N LEU A 261 3.18 -14.93 -1.48
CA LEU A 261 3.01 -15.89 -0.41
C LEU A 261 1.53 -16.27 -0.32
N LYS A 262 1.19 -17.56 -0.38
CA LYS A 262 -0.13 -18.05 0.00
C LYS A 262 -0.08 -18.50 1.45
N ILE A 263 -0.94 -17.89 2.27
CA ILE A 263 -0.99 -18.09 3.72
C ILE A 263 -2.41 -18.58 4.06
N SER A 264 -2.55 -19.59 4.92
CA SER A 264 -3.86 -20.02 5.40
C SER A 264 -4.49 -18.98 6.31
N SER A 265 -5.78 -19.11 6.59
CA SER A 265 -6.50 -18.29 7.59
C SER A 265 -5.89 -18.39 8.99
N SER A 266 -5.17 -19.47 9.31
CA SER A 266 -4.47 -19.66 10.58
C SER A 266 -3.01 -19.18 10.56
N GLY A 267 -2.55 -18.53 9.49
CA GLY A 267 -1.19 -18.00 9.36
C GLY A 267 -0.14 -19.01 8.88
N VAL A 268 -0.52 -20.21 8.45
CA VAL A 268 0.46 -21.19 7.93
C VAL A 268 0.84 -20.82 6.50
N LEU A 269 2.14 -20.66 6.24
CA LEU A 269 2.66 -20.43 4.89
C LEU A 269 2.51 -21.69 4.05
N GLN A 270 1.66 -21.66 3.03
CA GLN A 270 1.31 -22.81 2.20
C GLN A 270 2.11 -22.87 0.89
N GLN A 271 2.38 -21.72 0.29
CA GLN A 271 3.06 -21.64 -0.99
C GLN A 271 3.89 -20.36 -1.11
N VAL A 272 5.00 -20.45 -1.81
CA VAL A 272 5.87 -19.33 -2.19
C VAL A 272 6.07 -19.35 -3.70
N ALA A 273 5.71 -18.26 -4.37
CA ALA A 273 6.07 -18.03 -5.76
C ALA A 273 7.05 -16.86 -5.84
N ARG A 274 8.05 -16.95 -6.73
CA ARG A 274 9.04 -15.91 -6.94
C ARG A 274 8.96 -15.36 -8.36
N ALA A 275 9.01 -14.03 -8.47
CA ALA A 275 9.20 -13.36 -9.74
C ALA A 275 10.59 -12.74 -9.73
N THR A 276 11.44 -13.26 -10.57
CA THR A 276 12.86 -12.88 -10.62
C THR A 276 13.26 -12.42 -12.03
N LEU A 277 14.34 -11.68 -12.09
CA LEU A 277 15.03 -11.32 -13.32
C LEU A 277 16.54 -11.29 -13.01
N LYS A 278 17.34 -12.00 -13.80
CA LYS A 278 18.79 -12.13 -13.57
C LYS A 278 19.46 -10.75 -13.44
N SER A 279 20.37 -10.64 -12.49
CA SER A 279 21.15 -9.42 -12.21
C SER A 279 20.31 -8.19 -11.85
N THR A 280 19.15 -8.39 -11.21
CA THR A 280 18.28 -7.31 -10.74
C THR A 280 17.86 -7.54 -9.30
N THR A 281 17.23 -6.51 -8.69
CA THR A 281 16.38 -6.70 -7.53
C THR A 281 14.92 -6.43 -7.91
N ARG A 282 14.00 -7.23 -7.42
CA ARG A 282 12.59 -7.08 -7.71
C ARG A 282 11.76 -7.13 -6.43
N SER A 283 10.71 -6.31 -6.38
CA SER A 283 9.74 -6.29 -5.26
C SER A 283 8.34 -6.06 -5.79
N TRP A 284 7.36 -6.69 -5.15
CA TRP A 284 5.96 -6.31 -5.27
C TRP A 284 5.64 -5.31 -4.16
N GLY A 285 5.02 -4.19 -4.51
CA GLY A 285 4.61 -3.12 -3.57
C GLY A 285 3.13 -3.18 -3.24
N SER A 286 2.30 -3.69 -4.13
CA SER A 286 0.85 -3.72 -4.00
C SER A 286 0.23 -4.92 -4.70
N ILE A 287 -0.99 -5.30 -4.27
CA ILE A 287 -1.82 -6.32 -4.90
C ILE A 287 -3.27 -5.86 -4.92
N GLY A 288 -3.91 -6.00 -6.08
CA GLY A 288 -5.34 -5.78 -6.29
C GLY A 288 -6.11 -7.09 -6.46
N ALA A 289 -7.42 -7.02 -6.43
CA ALA A 289 -8.32 -8.14 -6.65
C ALA A 289 -7.97 -8.91 -7.94
N GLY A 290 -8.23 -10.22 -7.95
CA GLY A 290 -7.90 -11.10 -9.06
C GLY A 290 -6.40 -11.20 -9.34
N LEU A 291 -5.55 -11.06 -8.32
CA LEU A 291 -4.09 -11.25 -8.39
C LEU A 291 -3.37 -10.28 -9.35
N LEU A 292 -3.82 -9.04 -9.44
CA LEU A 292 -3.05 -7.96 -10.08
C LEU A 292 -1.95 -7.52 -9.12
N GLN A 293 -0.69 -7.59 -9.53
CA GLN A 293 0.46 -7.23 -8.70
C GLN A 293 1.23 -6.08 -9.31
N GLY A 294 1.52 -5.08 -8.50
CA GLY A 294 2.30 -3.89 -8.83
C GLY A 294 3.58 -3.84 -8.02
N GLY A 295 4.65 -3.38 -8.64
CA GLY A 295 5.93 -3.30 -7.97
C GLY A 295 7.01 -2.64 -8.83
N ARG A 296 8.27 -3.00 -8.56
CA ARG A 296 9.42 -2.46 -9.28
C ARG A 296 10.47 -3.52 -9.57
N VAL A 297 11.24 -3.26 -10.63
CA VAL A 297 12.49 -3.96 -10.96
C VAL A 297 13.62 -2.93 -11.02
N ASN A 298 14.67 -3.15 -10.24
CA ASN A 298 15.84 -2.29 -10.24
C ASN A 298 17.01 -3.01 -10.95
N TYR A 299 17.56 -2.35 -11.92
CA TYR A 299 18.85 -2.67 -12.55
C TYR A 299 19.94 -1.78 -11.93
N SER A 300 21.21 -1.97 -12.34
CA SER A 300 22.31 -1.14 -11.84
C SER A 300 22.08 0.37 -12.08
N ASN A 301 21.45 0.76 -13.20
CA ASN A 301 21.31 2.14 -13.65
C ASN A 301 19.88 2.59 -13.96
N LYS A 302 18.89 1.73 -13.83
CA LYS A 302 17.49 2.08 -14.12
C LYS A 302 16.50 1.33 -13.22
N THR A 303 15.33 1.94 -13.03
CA THR A 303 14.17 1.36 -12.36
C THR A 303 13.01 1.25 -13.36
N GLU A 304 12.28 0.15 -13.29
CA GLU A 304 11.05 -0.06 -14.04
C GLU A 304 9.88 -0.33 -13.08
N ALA A 305 8.76 0.33 -13.30
CA ALA A 305 7.49 -0.08 -12.72
C ALA A 305 7.06 -1.40 -13.38
N ALA A 306 6.72 -2.39 -12.58
CA ALA A 306 6.33 -3.73 -13.04
C ALA A 306 4.89 -4.00 -12.64
N ILE A 307 4.05 -4.36 -13.61
CA ILE A 307 2.64 -4.68 -13.40
C ILE A 307 2.37 -6.04 -14.03
N THR A 308 1.83 -6.96 -13.25
CA THR A 308 1.55 -8.33 -13.71
C THR A 308 0.20 -8.80 -13.22
N LYS A 309 -0.63 -9.29 -14.12
CA LYS A 309 -1.86 -10.01 -13.80
C LYS A 309 -1.58 -11.49 -13.80
N PHE A 310 -1.92 -12.17 -12.71
CA PHE A 310 -1.79 -13.62 -12.60
C PHE A 310 -3.16 -14.29 -12.69
N SER A 311 -3.17 -15.52 -13.20
CA SER A 311 -4.31 -16.42 -13.08
C SER A 311 -4.40 -16.99 -11.65
N ALA A 312 -5.52 -17.61 -11.32
CA ALA A 312 -5.68 -18.32 -10.04
C ALA A 312 -4.62 -19.43 -9.82
N LEU A 313 -4.03 -19.96 -10.89
CA LEU A 313 -2.95 -20.94 -10.86
C LEU A 313 -1.55 -20.30 -10.70
N GLY A 314 -1.47 -18.98 -10.50
CA GLY A 314 -0.21 -18.25 -10.37
C GLY A 314 0.59 -18.08 -11.67
N LYS A 315 0.00 -18.37 -12.84
CA LYS A 315 0.64 -18.14 -14.14
C LYS A 315 0.38 -16.72 -14.61
N PRO A 316 1.39 -15.97 -15.14
CA PRO A 316 1.16 -14.66 -15.72
C PRO A 316 0.14 -14.73 -16.88
N VAL A 317 -0.93 -13.93 -16.81
CA VAL A 317 -1.88 -13.71 -17.89
C VAL A 317 -1.32 -12.66 -18.84
N TRP A 318 -0.84 -11.57 -18.26
CA TRP A 318 -0.07 -10.54 -18.96
C TRP A 318 0.90 -9.85 -17.97
N ASN A 319 1.93 -9.24 -18.51
CA ASN A 319 2.86 -8.42 -17.75
C ASN A 319 3.36 -7.24 -18.60
N VAL A 320 3.58 -6.12 -17.94
CA VAL A 320 4.16 -4.92 -18.55
C VAL A 320 5.21 -4.32 -17.61
N ARG A 321 6.21 -3.67 -18.20
CA ARG A 321 7.23 -2.92 -17.48
C ARG A 321 7.49 -1.60 -18.21
N TYR A 322 7.58 -0.53 -17.44
CA TYR A 322 7.79 0.82 -17.94
C TYR A 322 8.92 1.50 -17.17
N LEU A 323 9.78 2.25 -17.85
CA LEU A 323 10.80 3.08 -17.20
C LEU A 323 10.10 4.02 -16.19
N ALA A 324 10.55 4.01 -14.93
CA ALA A 324 9.90 4.72 -13.86
C ALA A 324 10.88 5.19 -12.78
N LYS A 325 10.44 6.15 -11.97
CA LYS A 325 11.13 6.60 -10.76
C LYS A 325 10.52 6.01 -9.49
N SER A 326 9.33 5.41 -9.57
CA SER A 326 8.62 4.80 -8.44
C SER A 326 8.20 3.37 -8.73
N SER A 327 7.85 2.64 -7.68
CA SER A 327 7.12 1.37 -7.76
C SER A 327 5.71 1.60 -8.31
N ALA A 328 5.14 0.63 -9.02
CA ALA A 328 3.73 0.67 -9.36
C ALA A 328 2.85 0.35 -8.14
N LEU A 329 1.83 1.16 -7.90
CA LEU A 329 0.66 0.81 -7.09
C LEU A 329 -0.44 0.31 -8.02
N VAL A 330 -1.18 -0.72 -7.59
CA VAL A 330 -2.26 -1.30 -8.38
C VAL A 330 -3.54 -1.47 -7.58
N ALA A 331 -4.67 -1.35 -8.26
CA ALA A 331 -5.98 -1.70 -7.78
C ALA A 331 -6.81 -2.33 -8.91
N SER A 332 -7.81 -3.12 -8.59
CA SER A 332 -8.69 -3.76 -9.57
C SER A 332 -10.14 -3.61 -9.14
N GLY A 333 -10.96 -3.17 -10.07
CA GLY A 333 -12.41 -3.29 -10.12
C GLY A 333 -12.80 -4.15 -11.33
N ASN A 334 -13.66 -3.65 -12.19
CA ASN A 334 -14.01 -4.27 -13.48
C ASN A 334 -12.80 -4.29 -14.43
N THR A 335 -11.92 -3.33 -14.32
CA THR A 335 -10.65 -3.21 -15.04
C THR A 335 -9.47 -3.20 -14.07
N SER A 336 -8.27 -3.17 -14.61
CA SER A 336 -7.02 -3.15 -13.83
C SER A 336 -6.40 -1.76 -13.90
N TRP A 337 -6.08 -1.18 -12.76
CA TRP A 337 -5.49 0.16 -12.66
C TRP A 337 -4.10 0.10 -12.06
N ALA A 338 -3.20 0.93 -12.57
CA ALA A 338 -1.88 1.13 -11.98
C ALA A 338 -1.46 2.59 -12.04
N THR A 339 -0.74 3.03 -11.01
CA THR A 339 -0.12 4.36 -10.96
C THR A 339 1.35 4.24 -10.62
N TYR A 340 2.18 5.08 -11.25
CA TYR A 340 3.62 5.16 -11.03
C TYR A 340 4.15 6.48 -11.61
N THR A 341 5.38 6.86 -11.27
CA THR A 341 6.05 8.03 -11.88
C THR A 341 6.83 7.56 -13.11
N SER A 342 6.28 7.80 -14.29
CA SER A 342 6.87 7.41 -15.58
C SER A 342 8.07 8.30 -15.91
N SER A 343 9.15 7.70 -16.39
CA SER A 343 10.33 8.41 -16.93
C SER A 343 10.61 8.05 -18.39
N GLY A 344 9.64 7.44 -19.09
CA GLY A 344 9.79 7.00 -20.46
C GLY A 344 8.47 6.83 -21.19
N VAL A 345 8.53 6.29 -22.39
CA VAL A 345 7.35 6.01 -23.21
C VAL A 345 6.49 4.91 -22.59
N ILE A 346 5.20 4.98 -22.84
CA ILE A 346 4.21 3.99 -22.40
C ILE A 346 3.69 3.28 -23.65
N LYS A 347 3.93 1.97 -23.74
CA LYS A 347 3.36 1.16 -24.82
C LYS A 347 1.83 1.23 -24.77
N GLY A 348 1.19 1.57 -25.87
CA GLY A 348 -0.25 1.81 -25.96
C GLY A 348 -0.66 3.28 -25.84
N VAL A 349 0.29 4.20 -25.56
CA VAL A 349 0.11 5.65 -25.56
C VAL A 349 1.18 6.30 -26.44
N PRO A 350 1.09 6.18 -27.78
CA PRO A 350 2.20 6.46 -28.69
C PRO A 350 2.65 7.93 -28.71
N ALA A 351 1.76 8.87 -28.44
CA ALA A 351 2.08 10.29 -28.36
C ALA A 351 2.75 10.71 -27.05
N TRP A 352 2.84 9.79 -26.06
CA TRP A 352 3.39 10.09 -24.75
C TRP A 352 4.92 10.04 -24.75
N LYS A 353 5.55 11.21 -24.60
CA LYS A 353 7.00 11.39 -24.48
C LYS A 353 7.28 12.40 -23.37
N PRO A 354 7.35 11.97 -22.10
CA PRO A 354 7.53 12.89 -20.99
C PRO A 354 8.94 13.53 -21.05
N LYS A 355 9.01 14.86 -20.87
CA LYS A 355 10.28 15.60 -20.78
C LYS A 355 10.98 15.41 -19.44
N SER A 356 10.23 15.10 -18.40
CA SER A 356 10.66 14.83 -17.02
C SER A 356 9.84 13.69 -16.41
N PRO A 357 10.30 13.09 -15.31
CA PRO A 357 9.50 12.09 -14.61
C PRO A 357 8.12 12.64 -14.25
N THR A 358 7.07 11.96 -14.72
CA THR A 358 5.69 12.43 -14.59
C THR A 358 4.83 11.32 -13.97
N PRO A 359 4.07 11.62 -12.91
CA PRO A 359 3.12 10.68 -12.34
C PRO A 359 1.98 10.38 -13.32
N VAL A 360 1.66 9.09 -13.47
CA VAL A 360 0.63 8.62 -14.38
C VAL A 360 -0.30 7.63 -13.72
N LEU A 361 -1.55 7.60 -14.15
CA LEU A 361 -2.54 6.59 -13.83
C LEU A 361 -2.98 5.93 -15.14
N ILE A 362 -2.89 4.61 -15.21
CA ILE A 362 -3.15 3.82 -16.40
C ILE A 362 -4.21 2.76 -16.11
N GLU A 363 -5.19 2.68 -16.99
CA GLU A 363 -6.17 1.62 -17.01
C GLU A 363 -5.78 0.56 -18.03
N PHE A 364 -5.86 -0.70 -17.62
CA PHE A 364 -5.55 -1.86 -18.46
C PHE A 364 -6.76 -2.75 -18.65
N GLY A 365 -6.93 -3.22 -19.87
CA GLY A 365 -7.92 -4.22 -20.23
C GLY A 365 -7.51 -5.63 -19.83
N LYS A 366 -8.33 -6.60 -20.25
CA LYS A 366 -8.18 -8.01 -19.88
C LYS A 366 -6.87 -8.65 -20.38
N LYS A 367 -6.31 -8.15 -21.49
CA LYS A 367 -5.06 -8.64 -22.11
C LYS A 367 -3.85 -7.75 -21.78
N GLY A 368 -4.01 -6.74 -20.91
CA GLY A 368 -2.95 -5.79 -20.56
C GLY A 368 -2.79 -4.65 -21.58
N GLU A 369 -3.73 -4.45 -22.49
CA GLU A 369 -3.82 -3.29 -23.36
C GLU A 369 -4.19 -2.04 -22.55
N VAL A 370 -3.64 -0.88 -22.92
CA VAL A 370 -4.00 0.38 -22.29
C VAL A 370 -5.34 0.86 -22.82
N ILE A 371 -6.33 1.02 -21.92
CA ILE A 371 -7.67 1.52 -22.22
C ILE A 371 -7.72 3.03 -22.05
N SER A 372 -7.24 3.54 -20.91
CA SER A 372 -7.15 4.96 -20.63
C SER A 372 -5.85 5.31 -19.94
N SER A 373 -5.46 6.57 -20.02
CA SER A 373 -4.23 7.06 -19.41
C SER A 373 -4.37 8.52 -18.97
N HIS A 374 -3.83 8.81 -17.78
CA HIS A 374 -3.94 10.09 -17.13
C HIS A 374 -2.59 10.54 -16.58
N THR A 375 -2.26 11.83 -16.69
CA THR A 375 -1.20 12.43 -15.87
C THR A 375 -1.81 12.92 -14.57
N LEU A 376 -1.05 12.79 -13.49
CA LEU A 376 -1.39 13.33 -12.18
C LEU A 376 -0.48 14.52 -11.87
N THR A 377 -0.92 15.40 -11.00
CA THR A 377 -0.15 16.60 -10.58
C THR A 377 1.02 16.23 -9.66
N SER A 378 0.88 15.15 -8.89
CA SER A 378 1.88 14.69 -7.91
C SER A 378 1.93 13.16 -7.84
N PRO A 379 3.01 12.57 -7.30
CA PRO A 379 3.13 11.12 -7.13
C PRO A 379 1.98 10.54 -6.31
N ALA A 380 1.48 9.37 -6.71
CA ALA A 380 0.45 8.66 -5.97
C ALA A 380 1.05 7.91 -4.77
N VAL A 381 0.36 7.98 -3.62
CA VAL A 381 0.70 7.27 -2.38
C VAL A 381 -0.31 6.18 -2.03
N ALA A 382 -1.56 6.32 -2.49
CA ALA A 382 -2.59 5.30 -2.31
C ALA A 382 -3.52 5.23 -3.53
N LEU A 383 -4.09 4.05 -3.78
CA LEU A 383 -4.98 3.77 -4.91
C LEU A 383 -6.06 2.79 -4.48
N ALA A 384 -7.32 3.11 -4.75
CA ALA A 384 -8.47 2.23 -4.56
C ALA A 384 -9.44 2.34 -5.72
N VAL A 385 -10.24 1.30 -5.92
CA VAL A 385 -11.25 1.23 -6.99
C VAL A 385 -12.49 0.55 -6.45
N ASN A 386 -13.67 1.12 -6.70
CA ASN A 386 -14.95 0.43 -6.61
C ASN A 386 -15.85 0.84 -7.80
N ASN A 387 -17.00 0.23 -7.91
CA ASN A 387 -17.89 0.47 -9.05
C ASN A 387 -18.73 1.75 -8.89
N GLU A 388 -18.95 2.18 -7.65
CA GLU A 388 -19.86 3.29 -7.32
C GLU A 388 -19.16 4.65 -7.42
N ILE A 389 -17.92 4.74 -6.97
CA ILE A 389 -17.13 5.99 -6.98
C ILE A 389 -16.19 6.02 -8.20
N GLY A 390 -15.70 4.86 -8.62
CA GLY A 390 -14.68 4.74 -9.66
C GLY A 390 -13.28 4.53 -9.08
N THR A 391 -12.27 5.11 -9.73
CA THR A 391 -10.87 4.99 -9.34
C THR A 391 -10.45 6.21 -8.53
N VAL A 392 -9.99 5.99 -7.32
CA VAL A 392 -9.53 7.04 -6.40
C VAL A 392 -8.02 6.91 -6.18
N VAL A 393 -7.32 8.01 -6.41
CA VAL A 393 -5.88 8.14 -6.19
C VAL A 393 -5.64 9.23 -5.16
N ILE A 394 -4.85 8.92 -4.14
CA ILE A 394 -4.31 9.94 -3.27
C ILE A 394 -2.90 10.26 -3.75
N THR A 395 -2.67 11.52 -4.05
CA THR A 395 -1.37 12.04 -4.50
C THR A 395 -0.73 12.88 -3.40
N ASP A 396 0.59 12.95 -3.39
CA ASP A 396 1.37 13.69 -2.40
C ASP A 396 2.43 14.55 -3.11
N SER A 397 2.37 15.87 -2.89
CA SER A 397 3.33 16.84 -3.43
C SER A 397 4.48 17.16 -2.47
N GLY A 398 4.44 16.64 -1.24
CA GLY A 398 5.33 17.02 -0.13
C GLY A 398 4.88 18.27 0.65
N VAL A 399 3.78 18.90 0.22
CA VAL A 399 3.15 20.07 0.89
C VAL A 399 1.63 20.02 0.87
N ALA A 400 1.04 19.12 0.07
CA ALA A 400 -0.40 18.90 0.00
C ALA A 400 -0.73 17.50 -0.48
N PHE A 401 -1.84 16.95 0.01
CA PHE A 401 -2.47 15.77 -0.55
C PHE A 401 -3.49 16.17 -1.59
N GLY A 402 -3.47 15.51 -2.73
CA GLY A 402 -4.50 15.61 -3.74
C GLY A 402 -5.39 14.37 -3.74
N LEU A 403 -6.70 14.57 -3.67
CA LEU A 403 -7.68 13.49 -3.87
C LEU A 403 -8.17 13.56 -5.30
N VAL A 404 -7.82 12.57 -6.09
CA VAL A 404 -8.17 12.45 -7.52
C VAL A 404 -9.23 11.37 -7.67
N VAL A 405 -10.30 11.67 -8.38
CA VAL A 405 -11.35 10.71 -8.73
C VAL A 405 -11.45 10.62 -10.24
N VAL A 406 -11.36 9.40 -10.77
CA VAL A 406 -11.59 9.10 -12.19
C VAL A 406 -12.79 8.16 -12.27
N ASN A 407 -13.88 8.68 -12.80
CA ASN A 407 -15.10 7.90 -13.01
C ASN A 407 -14.86 6.87 -14.12
N GLN A 408 -15.41 5.68 -13.93
CA GLN A 408 -15.39 4.61 -14.93
C GLN A 408 -16.39 4.85 -16.05
#